data_d0d2bc42fdef067d8453e186f11659d5
#
_entry.id   d0d2bc42fdef067d8453e186f11659d5
#
_cell.length_a   1.000
_cell.length_b   1.000
_cell.length_c   1.000
_cell.angle_alpha   90.00
_cell.angle_beta   90.00
_cell.angle_gamma   90.00
#
_symmetry.space_group_name_H-M   'P 1'
#
loop_
_entity.id
_entity.type
_entity.pdbx_description
1 polymer ?
#
loop_
_entity_poly.entity_id
_entity_poly.type
_entity_poly.pdbx_seq_one_letter_code
_entity_poly.pdbx_strand_id
1 'polypeptide(L)'
;MTTPEIDLHSEYLRADLFLAMGQPTEAARVLEAVLTAEPDHQAALELLARSYFGSAQLTRAEETLTRLVELAPANAWARRALARTLERQSRAADAAVHHRVADALGAA
;
A
#
# COMPACT_ATOMS: atom_id res chain seq x y z
N MET A 1 -13.49 28.78 -17.45
CA MET A 1 -14.03 27.60 -16.76
C MET A 1 -12.91 26.91 -15.99
N THR A 2 -13.00 26.92 -14.69
CA THR A 2 -11.97 26.31 -13.85
C THR A 2 -12.19 24.79 -13.80
N THR A 3 -11.15 24.01 -14.07
CA THR A 3 -11.17 22.57 -13.83
C THR A 3 -11.37 22.34 -12.33
N PRO A 4 -12.37 21.54 -11.90
CA PRO A 4 -12.52 21.29 -10.48
C PRO A 4 -11.26 20.62 -9.93
N GLU A 5 -10.75 21.15 -8.83
CA GLU A 5 -9.64 20.54 -8.13
C GLU A 5 -10.07 19.16 -7.60
N ILE A 6 -9.18 18.18 -7.72
CA ILE A 6 -9.42 16.87 -7.12
C ILE A 6 -9.27 17.04 -5.61
N ASP A 7 -10.33 16.74 -4.85
CA ASP A 7 -10.26 16.65 -3.41
C ASP A 7 -9.63 15.31 -3.05
N LEU A 8 -8.33 15.34 -2.79
CA LEU A 8 -7.55 14.14 -2.50
C LEU A 8 -8.05 13.39 -1.27
N HIS A 9 -8.54 14.10 -0.26
CA HIS A 9 -9.10 13.45 0.92
C HIS A 9 -10.38 12.68 0.59
N SER A 10 -11.28 13.28 -0.18
CA SER A 10 -12.50 12.60 -0.64
C SER A 10 -12.19 11.40 -1.51
N GLU A 11 -11.21 11.50 -2.40
CA GLU A 11 -10.77 10.38 -3.23
C GLU A 11 -10.17 9.25 -2.38
N TYR A 12 -9.38 9.59 -1.37
CA TYR A 12 -8.86 8.60 -0.42
C TYR A 12 -10.01 7.85 0.29
N LEU A 13 -11.00 8.58 0.80
CA LEU A 13 -12.16 7.97 1.47
C LEU A 13 -12.98 7.09 0.51
N ARG A 14 -13.10 7.50 -0.75
CA ARG A 14 -13.78 6.73 -1.78
C ARG A 14 -13.05 5.41 -2.05
N ALA A 15 -11.71 5.45 -2.11
CA ALA A 15 -10.89 4.25 -2.29
C ALA A 15 -11.03 3.30 -1.08
N ASP A 16 -11.02 3.84 0.12
CA ASP A 16 -11.21 3.06 1.35
C ASP A 16 -12.57 2.35 1.33
N LEU A 17 -13.61 3.03 0.87
CA LEU A 17 -14.94 2.44 0.72
C LEU A 17 -14.94 1.30 -0.31
N PHE A 18 -14.32 1.50 -1.48
CA PHE A 18 -14.21 0.44 -2.48
C PHE A 18 -13.52 -0.80 -1.90
N LEU A 19 -12.43 -0.61 -1.16
CA LEU A 19 -11.71 -1.73 -0.55
C LEU A 19 -12.58 -2.45 0.48
N ALA A 20 -13.32 -1.71 1.31
CA ALA A 20 -14.25 -2.27 2.29
C ALA A 20 -15.38 -3.05 1.63
N MET A 21 -15.77 -2.68 0.42
CA MET A 21 -16.80 -3.36 -0.37
C MET A 21 -16.27 -4.56 -1.16
N GLY A 22 -15.01 -4.92 -0.98
CA GLY A 22 -14.41 -6.04 -1.71
C GLY A 22 -14.11 -5.71 -3.18
N GLN A 23 -13.84 -4.44 -3.49
CA GLN A 23 -13.52 -3.96 -4.83
C GLN A 23 -12.10 -3.37 -4.88
N PRO A 24 -11.06 -4.20 -4.67
CA PRO A 24 -9.69 -3.71 -4.57
C PRO A 24 -9.15 -3.12 -5.88
N THR A 25 -9.59 -3.61 -7.03
CA THR A 25 -9.17 -3.07 -8.33
C THR A 25 -9.67 -1.64 -8.52
N GLU A 26 -10.91 -1.37 -8.14
CA GLU A 26 -11.48 -0.02 -8.20
C GLU A 26 -10.78 0.91 -7.22
N ALA A 27 -10.49 0.43 -6.00
CA ALA A 27 -9.73 1.19 -5.01
C ALA A 27 -8.35 1.57 -5.54
N ALA A 28 -7.65 0.64 -6.17
CA ALA A 28 -6.32 0.89 -6.74
C ALA A 28 -6.33 2.00 -7.79
N ARG A 29 -7.31 2.01 -8.68
CA ARG A 29 -7.43 3.06 -9.71
C ARG A 29 -7.55 4.44 -9.11
N VAL A 30 -8.38 4.58 -8.08
CA VAL A 30 -8.58 5.86 -7.39
C VAL A 30 -7.28 6.29 -6.71
N LEU A 31 -6.59 5.37 -6.04
CA LEU A 31 -5.36 5.67 -5.31
C LEU A 31 -4.18 5.98 -6.23
N GLU A 32 -4.11 5.36 -7.40
CA GLU A 32 -3.09 5.69 -8.40
C GLU A 32 -3.20 7.15 -8.82
N ALA A 33 -4.42 7.66 -9.00
CA ALA A 33 -4.65 9.08 -9.30
C ALA A 33 -4.25 9.98 -8.14
N VAL A 34 -4.57 9.61 -6.89
CA VAL A 34 -4.15 10.35 -5.69
C VAL A 34 -2.62 10.44 -5.63
N LEU A 35 -1.93 9.33 -5.87
CA LEU A 35 -0.47 9.28 -5.79
C LEU A 35 0.22 9.96 -6.98
N THR A 36 -0.46 10.13 -8.10
CA THR A 36 0.03 10.97 -9.19
C THR A 36 0.13 12.44 -8.73
N ALA A 37 -0.85 12.89 -7.96
CA ALA A 37 -0.85 14.25 -7.41
C ALA A 37 0.06 14.41 -6.19
N GLU A 38 0.10 13.40 -5.31
CA GLU A 38 0.89 13.39 -4.08
C GLU A 38 1.66 12.08 -3.95
N PRO A 39 2.84 11.93 -4.61
CA PRO A 39 3.57 10.66 -4.65
C PRO A 39 4.03 10.12 -3.30
N ASP A 40 4.22 10.99 -2.31
CA ASP A 40 4.71 10.62 -0.98
C ASP A 40 3.60 10.51 0.08
N HIS A 41 2.35 10.45 -0.35
CA HIS A 41 1.20 10.33 0.55
C HIS A 41 1.17 8.94 1.17
N GLN A 42 1.67 8.82 2.41
CA GLN A 42 1.88 7.53 3.07
C GLN A 42 0.58 6.75 3.28
N ALA A 43 -0.49 7.41 3.70
CA ALA A 43 -1.78 6.74 3.90
C ALA A 43 -2.32 6.17 2.58
N ALA A 44 -2.15 6.89 1.47
CA ALA A 44 -2.55 6.41 0.16
C ALA A 44 -1.70 5.23 -0.31
N LEU A 45 -0.39 5.26 -0.05
CA LEU A 45 0.49 4.13 -0.35
C LEU A 45 0.10 2.87 0.42
N GLU A 46 -0.24 3.02 1.70
CA GLU A 46 -0.70 1.91 2.53
C GLU A 46 -1.97 1.29 1.95
N LEU A 47 -2.95 2.12 1.63
CA LEU A 47 -4.23 1.65 1.10
C LEU A 47 -4.06 1.04 -0.30
N LEU A 48 -3.19 1.61 -1.13
CA LEU A 48 -2.87 1.06 -2.45
C LEU A 48 -2.20 -0.32 -2.34
N ALA A 49 -1.27 -0.49 -1.41
CA ALA A 49 -0.65 -1.79 -1.17
C ALA A 49 -1.68 -2.85 -0.78
N ARG A 50 -2.62 -2.50 0.10
CA ARG A 50 -3.73 -3.39 0.47
C ARG A 50 -4.59 -3.75 -0.76
N SER A 51 -4.83 -2.79 -1.62
CA SER A 51 -5.63 -2.97 -2.84
C SER A 51 -4.94 -3.91 -3.82
N TYR A 52 -3.64 -3.73 -4.05
CA TYR A 52 -2.86 -4.61 -4.90
C TYR A 52 -2.75 -6.02 -4.32
N PHE A 53 -2.51 -6.13 -3.03
CA PHE A 53 -2.45 -7.43 -2.35
C PHE A 53 -3.81 -8.16 -2.48
N GLY A 54 -4.91 -7.46 -2.23
CA GLY A 54 -6.26 -8.01 -2.32
C GLY A 54 -6.68 -8.43 -3.73
N SER A 55 -6.10 -7.83 -4.76
CA SER A 55 -6.33 -8.19 -6.16
C SER A 55 -5.24 -9.11 -6.73
N ALA A 56 -4.39 -9.66 -5.88
CA ALA A 56 -3.28 -10.55 -6.23
C ALA A 56 -2.25 -9.93 -7.20
N GLN A 57 -2.12 -8.62 -7.21
CA GLN A 57 -1.10 -7.91 -7.97
C GLN A 57 0.16 -7.75 -7.12
N LEU A 58 0.85 -8.87 -6.88
CA LEU A 58 1.90 -8.96 -5.87
C LEU A 58 3.15 -8.15 -6.20
N THR A 59 3.54 -8.06 -7.45
CA THR A 59 4.68 -7.24 -7.86
C THR A 59 4.41 -5.76 -7.59
N ARG A 60 3.22 -5.28 -7.92
CA ARG A 60 2.82 -3.90 -7.64
C ARG A 60 2.70 -3.64 -6.14
N ALA A 61 2.20 -4.61 -5.38
CA ALA A 61 2.15 -4.51 -3.92
C ALA A 61 3.56 -4.39 -3.33
N GLU A 62 4.50 -5.19 -3.81
CA GLU A 62 5.90 -5.12 -3.39
C GLU A 62 6.52 -3.76 -3.68
N GLU A 63 6.35 -3.24 -4.89
CA GLU A 63 6.87 -1.92 -5.28
C GLU A 63 6.30 -0.80 -4.39
N THR A 64 5.00 -0.83 -4.16
CA THR A 64 4.31 0.15 -3.33
C THR A 64 4.78 0.11 -1.88
N LEU A 65 4.93 -1.09 -1.31
CA LEU A 65 5.39 -1.28 0.06
C LEU A 65 6.87 -0.92 0.21
N THR A 66 7.69 -1.21 -0.78
CA THR A 66 9.10 -0.80 -0.80
C THR A 66 9.20 0.72 -0.73
N ARG A 67 8.37 1.42 -1.51
CA ARG A 67 8.31 2.88 -1.46
C ARG A 67 7.88 3.38 -0.07
N LEU A 68 6.87 2.76 0.51
CA LEU A 68 6.39 3.14 1.84
C LEU A 68 7.47 2.91 2.91
N VAL A 69 8.21 1.82 2.84
CA VAL A 69 9.32 1.53 3.76
C VAL A 69 10.46 2.54 3.59
N GLU A 70 10.75 2.99 2.37
CA GLU A 70 11.74 4.04 2.12
C GLU A 70 11.33 5.36 2.77
N LEU A 71 10.06 5.73 2.68
CA LEU A 71 9.53 6.96 3.26
C LEU A 71 9.38 6.88 4.79
N ALA A 72 9.06 5.71 5.31
CA ALA A 72 8.78 5.49 6.73
C ALA A 72 9.42 4.18 7.20
N PRO A 73 10.76 4.17 7.42
CA PRO A 73 11.48 2.93 7.77
C PRO A 73 11.00 2.26 9.06
N ALA A 74 10.41 3.04 9.98
CA ALA A 74 9.90 2.53 11.25
C ALA A 74 8.43 2.12 11.20
N ASN A 75 7.81 2.11 10.02
CA ASN A 75 6.45 1.66 9.84
C ASN A 75 6.40 0.13 9.93
N ALA A 76 6.06 -0.38 11.12
CA ALA A 76 6.03 -1.81 11.40
C ALA A 76 5.01 -2.55 10.52
N TRP A 77 3.86 -1.93 10.27
CA TRP A 77 2.85 -2.51 9.39
C TRP A 77 3.39 -2.72 7.97
N ALA A 78 4.08 -1.72 7.42
CA ALA A 78 4.63 -1.80 6.06
C ALA A 78 5.67 -2.92 5.93
N ARG A 79 6.52 -3.08 6.95
CA ARG A 79 7.50 -4.17 7.00
C ARG A 79 6.82 -5.54 7.00
N ARG A 80 5.80 -5.72 7.84
CA ARG A 80 5.05 -6.97 7.91
C ARG A 80 4.31 -7.25 6.61
N ALA A 81 3.67 -6.25 6.05
CA ALA A 81 2.94 -6.37 4.78
C ALA A 81 3.89 -6.74 3.63
N LEU A 82 5.08 -6.14 3.59
CA LEU A 82 6.09 -6.48 2.57
C LEU A 82 6.55 -7.94 2.73
N ALA A 83 6.79 -8.39 3.96
CA ALA A 83 7.15 -9.78 4.22
C ALA A 83 6.07 -10.75 3.71
N ARG A 84 4.81 -10.48 4.02
CA ARG A 84 3.69 -11.32 3.57
C ARG A 84 3.55 -11.33 2.04
N THR A 85 3.79 -10.19 1.41
CA THR A 85 3.78 -10.10 -0.05
C THR A 85 4.87 -10.97 -0.67
N LEU A 86 6.08 -10.92 -0.11
CA LEU A 86 7.21 -11.74 -0.55
C LEU A 86 6.95 -13.24 -0.34
N GLU A 87 6.35 -13.62 0.78
CA GLU A 87 5.95 -14.99 1.03
C GLU A 87 4.98 -15.51 -0.04
N ARG A 88 4.02 -14.70 -0.43
CA ARG A 88 3.07 -15.07 -1.49
C ARG A 88 3.73 -15.18 -2.86
N GLN A 89 4.90 -14.57 -3.03
CA GLN A 89 5.73 -14.71 -4.23
C GLN A 89 6.71 -15.88 -4.11
N SER A 90 6.58 -16.72 -3.07
CA SER A 90 7.50 -17.84 -2.78
C SER A 90 8.93 -17.38 -2.51
N ARG A 91 9.10 -16.22 -1.93
CA ARG A 91 10.40 -15.60 -1.59
C ARG A 91 10.57 -15.55 -0.07
N ALA A 92 10.52 -16.72 0.57
CA ALA A 92 10.54 -16.83 2.02
C ALA A 92 11.82 -16.28 2.68
N ALA A 93 12.98 -16.46 2.03
CA ALA A 93 14.24 -15.95 2.56
C ALA A 93 14.26 -14.41 2.62
N ASP A 94 13.78 -13.76 1.57
CA ASP A 94 13.65 -12.30 1.52
C ASP A 94 12.62 -11.81 2.55
N ALA A 95 11.51 -12.52 2.67
CA ALA A 95 10.46 -12.20 3.64
C ALA A 95 10.97 -12.25 5.08
N ALA A 96 11.82 -13.20 5.42
CA ALA A 96 12.35 -13.37 6.78
C ALA A 96 13.07 -12.12 7.29
N VAL A 97 13.79 -11.42 6.43
CA VAL A 97 14.47 -10.16 6.78
C VAL A 97 13.45 -9.12 7.25
N HIS A 98 12.38 -8.94 6.49
CA HIS A 98 11.34 -7.96 6.80
C HIS A 98 10.52 -8.37 8.03
N HIS A 99 10.28 -9.66 8.24
CA HIS A 99 9.62 -10.15 9.46
C HIS A 99 10.45 -9.83 10.70
N ARG A 100 11.77 -10.02 10.65
CA ARG A 100 12.65 -9.69 11.79
C ARG A 100 12.61 -8.20 12.12
N VAL A 101 12.62 -7.34 11.09
CA VAL A 101 12.52 -5.89 11.32
C VAL A 101 11.16 -5.53 11.90
N ALA A 102 10.08 -6.10 11.36
CA ALA A 102 8.73 -5.88 11.86
C ALA A 102 8.59 -6.29 13.32
N ASP A 103 9.16 -7.46 13.70
CA ASP A 103 9.18 -7.94 15.08
C ASP A 103 9.91 -6.95 16.00
N ALA A 104 11.08 -6.47 15.57
CA ALA A 104 11.85 -5.48 16.33
C ALA A 104 11.11 -4.15 16.49
N LEU A 105 10.26 -3.79 15.53
CA LEU A 105 9.43 -2.59 15.60
C LEU A 105 8.11 -2.81 16.37
N GLY A 106 7.84 -4.01 16.84
CA GLY A 106 6.65 -4.33 17.61
C GLY A 106 5.40 -4.61 16.78
N ALA A 107 5.54 -4.96 15.51
CA ALA A 107 4.40 -5.31 14.65
C ALA A 107 3.74 -6.62 15.10
N ALA A 108 2.43 -6.65 14.99
CA ALA A 108 1.64 -7.86 15.23
C ALA A 108 1.86 -8.91 14.12
#